data_ff0e4db071a0427816ba8303d1cfe303
#
_entry.id   ff0e4db071a0427816ba8303d1cfe303
#
_cell.length_a   1.000
_cell.length_b   1.000
_cell.length_c   1.000
_cell.angle_alpha   90.00
_cell.angle_beta   90.00
_cell.angle_gamma   90.00
#
_symmetry.space_group_name_H-M   'P 1'
#
loop_
_entity.id
_entity.type
_entity.pdbx_description
1 polymer ?
#
loop_
_entity_poly.entity_id
_entity_poly.type
_entity_poly.pdbx_seq_one_letter_code
_entity_poly.pdbx_strand_id
1 'polypeptide(L)'
;MDRIEMFGNIAHNIVPKVEHMLDVIDEAIAQPLDGLADATALCLEKMDEFILLKEASDEQCQKYMSDVMKLAVIAMSGHLYILGETSTASKVANQMVDTYKRKNADYGDSFGASLDKYGPVAAHVRMSDKINRLQSLVVRKQTAQVKDESIADTFLDLACYAIMRLLYIEMKSEEIEEEKEAADE
;
A
#
# COMPACT_ATOMS: atom_id res chain seq x y z
N MET A 1 11.50 2.69 17.51
CA MET A 1 10.26 3.50 17.26
C MET A 1 9.05 2.59 17.39
N ASP A 2 7.89 3.11 17.90
CA ASP A 2 6.67 2.30 17.99
C ASP A 2 6.07 2.08 16.59
N ARG A 3 5.47 0.93 16.40
CA ARG A 3 4.89 0.46 15.13
C ARG A 3 3.81 1.38 14.55
N ILE A 4 3.01 2.01 15.42
CA ILE A 4 1.97 2.97 15.00
C ILE A 4 2.62 4.26 14.51
N GLU A 5 3.65 4.71 15.17
CA GLU A 5 4.44 5.87 14.77
C GLU A 5 5.15 5.63 13.43
N MET A 6 5.76 4.46 13.24
CA MET A 6 6.38 4.07 11.95
C MET A 6 5.35 4.05 10.82
N PHE A 7 4.17 3.43 11.02
CA PHE A 7 3.10 3.44 10.04
C PHE A 7 2.68 4.87 9.69
N GLY A 8 2.56 5.74 10.70
CA GLY A 8 2.23 7.15 10.53
C GLY A 8 3.27 7.89 9.70
N ASN A 9 4.54 7.69 9.98
CA ASN A 9 5.65 8.29 9.23
C ASN A 9 5.60 7.88 7.75
N ILE A 10 5.41 6.61 7.44
CA ILE A 10 5.29 6.14 6.05
C ILE A 10 4.06 6.76 5.39
N ALA A 11 2.90 6.76 6.06
CA ALA A 11 1.65 7.32 5.53
C ALA A 11 1.78 8.83 5.23
N HIS A 12 2.46 9.59 6.08
CA HIS A 12 2.70 11.02 5.86
C HIS A 12 3.80 11.30 4.83
N ASN A 13 4.81 10.43 4.71
CA ASN A 13 5.87 10.58 3.72
C ASN A 13 5.40 10.44 2.27
N ILE A 14 4.27 9.78 2.03
CA ILE A 14 3.70 9.69 0.69
C ILE A 14 2.81 10.89 0.33
N VAL A 15 2.35 11.69 1.29
CA VAL A 15 1.42 12.83 1.06
C VAL A 15 1.87 13.76 -0.07
N PRO A 16 3.11 14.29 -0.09
CA PRO A 16 3.54 15.19 -1.17
C PRO A 16 3.54 14.53 -2.55
N LYS A 17 3.81 13.21 -2.61
CA LYS A 17 3.79 12.45 -3.86
C LYS A 17 2.36 12.25 -4.37
N VAL A 18 1.41 12.05 -3.45
CA VAL A 18 -0.03 11.92 -3.76
C VAL A 18 -0.57 13.25 -4.27
N GLU A 19 -0.26 14.38 -3.61
CA GLU A 19 -0.66 15.71 -4.04
C GLU A 19 -0.13 16.02 -5.44
N HIS A 20 1.16 15.78 -5.70
CA HIS A 20 1.73 15.94 -7.03
C HIS A 20 1.06 15.03 -8.09
N MET A 21 0.73 13.79 -7.74
CA MET A 21 0.04 12.89 -8.68
C MET A 21 -1.35 13.38 -9.02
N LEU A 22 -2.10 13.92 -8.05
CA LEU A 22 -3.43 14.50 -8.29
C LEU A 22 -3.36 15.69 -9.22
N ASP A 23 -2.39 16.60 -9.05
CA ASP A 23 -2.18 17.73 -9.95
C ASP A 23 -1.96 17.27 -11.40
N VAL A 24 -1.13 16.25 -11.59
CA VAL A 24 -0.84 15.67 -12.92
C VAL A 24 -2.09 15.00 -13.54
N ILE A 25 -2.90 14.33 -12.73
CA ILE A 25 -4.12 13.64 -13.17
C ILE A 25 -5.17 14.64 -13.66
N ASP A 26 -5.40 15.71 -12.92
CA ASP A 26 -6.39 16.73 -13.24
C ASP A 26 -6.06 17.46 -14.55
N GLU A 27 -4.78 17.59 -14.90
CA GLU A 27 -4.33 18.29 -16.09
C GLU A 27 -4.31 17.43 -17.38
N ALA A 28 -4.16 16.09 -17.26
CA ALA A 28 -3.69 15.29 -18.41
C ALA A 28 -4.57 14.10 -18.81
N ILE A 29 -5.55 13.63 -18.04
CA ILE A 29 -6.14 12.30 -18.25
C ILE A 29 -7.66 12.32 -18.41
N ALA A 30 -8.15 11.76 -19.55
CA ALA A 30 -9.59 11.69 -19.86
C ALA A 30 -10.39 10.70 -18.98
N GLN A 31 -9.74 9.66 -18.43
CA GLN A 31 -10.34 8.65 -17.53
C GLN A 31 -9.36 8.31 -16.42
N PRO A 32 -9.17 9.17 -15.41
CA PRO A 32 -8.12 9.01 -14.40
C PRO A 32 -8.25 7.74 -13.57
N LEU A 33 -9.48 7.33 -13.21
CA LEU A 33 -9.68 6.13 -12.39
C LEU A 33 -9.28 4.84 -13.11
N ASP A 34 -9.56 4.73 -14.42
CA ASP A 34 -9.17 3.58 -15.23
C ASP A 34 -7.63 3.49 -15.28
N GLY A 35 -6.97 4.61 -15.54
CA GLY A 35 -5.52 4.72 -15.56
C GLY A 35 -4.87 4.39 -14.20
N LEU A 36 -5.46 4.84 -13.10
CA LEU A 36 -4.99 4.51 -11.75
C LEU A 36 -5.17 3.02 -11.43
N ALA A 37 -6.32 2.44 -11.78
CA ALA A 37 -6.55 1.00 -11.60
C ALA A 37 -5.57 0.15 -12.42
N ASP A 38 -5.30 0.52 -13.68
CA ASP A 38 -4.31 -0.16 -14.52
C ASP A 38 -2.88 0.01 -13.99
N ALA A 39 -2.53 1.18 -13.48
CA ALA A 39 -1.24 1.42 -12.86
C ALA A 39 -1.03 0.59 -11.59
N THR A 40 -2.08 0.32 -10.79
CA THR A 40 -1.98 -0.61 -9.64
C THR A 40 -1.69 -2.03 -10.09
N ALA A 41 -2.33 -2.50 -11.17
CA ALA A 41 -2.10 -3.83 -11.73
C ALA A 41 -0.65 -3.96 -12.26
N LEU A 42 -0.14 -2.94 -12.94
CA LEU A 42 1.24 -2.92 -13.41
C LEU A 42 2.28 -2.93 -12.27
N CYS A 43 1.99 -2.26 -11.14
CA CYS A 43 2.84 -2.35 -9.95
C CYS A 43 2.85 -3.77 -9.40
N LEU A 44 1.70 -4.44 -9.35
CA LEU A 44 1.60 -5.82 -8.86
C LEU A 44 2.42 -6.78 -9.73
N GLU A 45 2.30 -6.71 -11.06
CA GLU A 45 3.08 -7.52 -12.00
C GLU A 45 4.60 -7.37 -11.78
N LYS A 46 5.08 -6.15 -11.54
CA LYS A 46 6.50 -5.92 -11.22
C LYS A 46 6.91 -6.52 -9.87
N MET A 47 5.99 -6.57 -8.92
CA MET A 47 6.22 -7.17 -7.61
C MET A 47 6.18 -8.70 -7.67
N ASP A 48 5.45 -9.31 -8.63
CA ASP A 48 5.42 -10.76 -8.85
C ASP A 48 6.80 -11.34 -9.09
N GLU A 49 7.65 -10.64 -9.85
CA GLU A 49 9.03 -11.06 -10.11
C GLU A 49 9.80 -11.27 -8.81
N PHE A 50 9.64 -10.36 -7.84
CA PHE A 50 10.31 -10.42 -6.54
C PHE A 50 9.78 -11.56 -5.66
N ILE A 51 8.47 -11.76 -5.64
CA ILE A 51 7.80 -12.80 -4.81
C ILE A 51 8.27 -14.21 -5.18
N LEU A 52 8.63 -14.41 -6.45
CA LEU A 52 9.08 -15.71 -6.97
C LEU A 52 10.59 -15.98 -6.74
N LEU A 53 11.36 -14.99 -6.27
CA LEU A 53 12.78 -15.18 -5.99
C LEU A 53 12.98 -16.05 -4.75
N LYS A 54 13.96 -16.96 -4.81
CA LYS A 54 14.41 -17.72 -3.65
C LYS A 54 15.31 -16.87 -2.73
N GLU A 55 16.16 -16.08 -3.37
CA GLU A 55 17.07 -15.14 -2.73
C GLU A 55 17.03 -13.84 -3.56
N ALA A 56 17.04 -12.70 -2.90
CA ALA A 56 16.99 -11.40 -3.54
C ALA A 56 18.25 -10.60 -3.22
N SER A 57 18.82 -9.92 -4.23
CA SER A 57 19.89 -8.95 -4.03
C SER A 57 19.35 -7.66 -3.40
N ASP A 58 20.23 -6.84 -2.83
CA ASP A 58 19.88 -5.53 -2.27
C ASP A 58 19.20 -4.63 -3.31
N GLU A 59 19.66 -4.65 -4.56
CA GLU A 59 19.05 -3.91 -5.67
C GLU A 59 17.62 -4.37 -5.94
N GLN A 60 17.37 -5.69 -5.92
CA GLN A 60 16.04 -6.26 -6.09
C GLN A 60 15.11 -5.91 -4.92
N CYS A 61 15.63 -5.92 -3.69
CA CYS A 61 14.90 -5.48 -2.51
C CYS A 61 14.52 -3.99 -2.62
N GLN A 62 15.45 -3.11 -2.99
CA GLN A 62 15.19 -1.69 -3.18
C GLN A 62 14.17 -1.42 -4.28
N LYS A 63 14.27 -2.13 -5.41
CA LYS A 63 13.29 -2.05 -6.50
C LYS A 63 11.90 -2.45 -6.03
N TYR A 64 11.79 -3.57 -5.31
CA TYR A 64 10.53 -4.04 -4.75
C TYR A 64 9.92 -3.00 -3.80
N MET A 65 10.69 -2.45 -2.86
CA MET A 65 10.23 -1.39 -1.95
C MET A 65 9.74 -0.16 -2.72
N SER A 66 10.46 0.24 -3.78
CA SER A 66 10.05 1.35 -4.66
C SER A 66 8.70 1.07 -5.33
N ASP A 67 8.45 -0.15 -5.79
CA ASP A 67 7.20 -0.52 -6.47
C ASP A 67 6.04 -0.62 -5.46
N VAL A 68 6.28 -1.11 -4.23
CA VAL A 68 5.29 -1.06 -3.14
C VAL A 68 4.96 0.38 -2.76
N MET A 69 5.96 1.27 -2.69
CA MET A 69 5.74 2.70 -2.42
C MET A 69 4.90 3.36 -3.53
N LYS A 70 5.20 3.09 -4.79
CA LYS A 70 4.40 3.59 -5.93
C LYS A 70 2.96 3.10 -5.84
N LEU A 71 2.76 1.83 -5.51
CA LEU A 71 1.42 1.26 -5.32
C LEU A 71 0.64 2.00 -4.23
N ALA A 72 1.28 2.31 -3.09
CA ALA A 72 0.64 3.08 -2.02
C ALA A 72 0.21 4.49 -2.48
N VAL A 73 1.08 5.19 -3.22
CA VAL A 73 0.81 6.52 -3.77
C VAL A 73 -0.36 6.46 -4.75
N ILE A 74 -0.31 5.56 -5.73
CA ILE A 74 -1.36 5.40 -6.76
C ILE A 74 -2.71 5.08 -6.10
N ALA A 75 -2.72 4.15 -5.16
CA ALA A 75 -3.94 3.74 -4.46
C ALA A 75 -4.53 4.88 -3.62
N MET A 76 -3.72 5.62 -2.87
CA MET A 76 -4.18 6.78 -2.10
C MET A 76 -4.69 7.90 -3.02
N SER A 77 -4.06 8.12 -4.17
CA SER A 77 -4.52 9.08 -5.19
C SER A 77 -5.87 8.67 -5.77
N GLY A 78 -6.10 7.38 -6.05
CA GLY A 78 -7.39 6.87 -6.51
C GLY A 78 -8.51 7.07 -5.49
N HIS A 79 -8.25 6.85 -4.20
CA HIS A 79 -9.17 7.15 -3.13
C HIS A 79 -9.54 8.64 -3.10
N LEU A 80 -8.54 9.51 -3.08
CA LEU A 80 -8.73 10.96 -3.03
C LEU A 80 -9.42 11.52 -4.27
N TYR A 81 -9.08 11.02 -5.45
CA TYR A 81 -9.74 11.42 -6.70
C TYR A 81 -11.25 11.18 -6.64
N ILE A 82 -11.70 10.06 -6.05
CA ILE A 82 -13.14 9.77 -5.87
C ILE A 82 -13.78 10.71 -4.84
N LEU A 83 -13.06 11.05 -3.76
CA LEU A 83 -13.55 11.94 -2.72
C LEU A 83 -13.60 13.43 -3.17
N GLY A 84 -12.79 13.79 -4.15
CA GLY A 84 -12.68 15.16 -4.65
C GLY A 84 -12.26 16.14 -3.54
N GLU A 85 -12.76 17.37 -3.61
CA GLU A 85 -12.44 18.46 -2.66
C GLU A 85 -12.90 18.21 -1.20
N THR A 86 -13.63 17.12 -0.95
CA THR A 86 -14.14 16.81 0.40
C THR A 86 -13.05 16.34 1.36
N SER A 87 -11.88 15.95 0.85
CA SER A 87 -10.76 15.46 1.66
C SER A 87 -9.41 15.95 1.12
N THR A 88 -8.38 15.83 1.96
CA THR A 88 -6.99 16.12 1.61
C THR A 88 -6.11 14.91 1.90
N ALA A 89 -4.95 14.82 1.25
CA ALA A 89 -4.00 13.74 1.45
C ALA A 89 -3.60 13.59 2.93
N SER A 90 -3.36 14.70 3.63
CA SER A 90 -3.04 14.69 5.06
C SER A 90 -4.19 14.17 5.93
N LYS A 91 -5.45 14.51 5.62
CA LYS A 91 -6.61 13.96 6.35
C LYS A 91 -6.74 12.46 6.15
N VAL A 92 -6.54 11.98 4.93
CA VAL A 92 -6.59 10.54 4.62
C VAL A 92 -5.45 9.80 5.32
N ALA A 93 -4.21 10.35 5.32
CA ALA A 93 -3.10 9.77 6.07
C ALA A 93 -3.43 9.62 7.57
N ASN A 94 -3.98 10.66 8.22
CA ASN A 94 -4.43 10.59 9.61
C ASN A 94 -5.51 9.53 9.82
N GLN A 95 -6.50 9.45 8.94
CA GLN A 95 -7.55 8.43 8.99
C GLN A 95 -7.00 7.00 8.87
N MET A 96 -5.98 6.80 8.02
CA MET A 96 -5.28 5.52 7.89
C MET A 96 -4.58 5.14 9.19
N VAL A 97 -3.88 6.07 9.83
CA VAL A 97 -3.22 5.86 11.14
C VAL A 97 -4.22 5.47 12.22
N ASP A 98 -5.33 6.19 12.33
CA ASP A 98 -6.38 5.91 13.30
C ASP A 98 -7.03 4.54 13.05
N THR A 99 -7.22 4.17 11.79
CA THR A 99 -7.79 2.87 11.41
C THR A 99 -6.81 1.75 11.71
N TYR A 100 -5.53 1.92 11.38
CA TYR A 100 -4.47 0.97 11.70
C TYR A 100 -4.38 0.73 13.21
N LYS A 101 -4.35 1.82 14.02
CA LYS A 101 -4.32 1.76 15.48
C LYS A 101 -5.49 0.94 16.05
N ARG A 102 -6.72 1.21 15.60
CA ARG A 102 -7.93 0.49 16.06
C ARG A 102 -7.89 -0.98 15.68
N LYS A 103 -7.61 -1.29 14.40
CA LYS A 103 -7.52 -2.68 13.92
C LYS A 103 -6.40 -3.45 14.64
N ASN A 104 -5.26 -2.81 14.89
CA ASN A 104 -4.15 -3.43 15.61
C ASN A 104 -4.50 -3.70 17.09
N ALA A 105 -5.30 -2.86 17.73
CA ALA A 105 -5.81 -3.10 19.08
C ALA A 105 -6.78 -4.31 19.14
N ASP A 106 -7.62 -4.48 18.12
CA ASP A 106 -8.61 -5.56 18.07
C ASP A 106 -8.00 -6.92 17.66
N TYR A 107 -7.10 -6.92 16.69
CA TYR A 107 -6.59 -8.15 16.06
C TYR A 107 -5.10 -8.42 16.33
N GLY A 108 -4.42 -7.55 17.10
CA GLY A 108 -2.97 -7.57 17.22
C GLY A 108 -2.30 -7.35 15.85
N ASP A 109 -1.03 -7.74 15.73
CA ASP A 109 -0.32 -7.70 14.45
C ASP A 109 -0.57 -8.94 13.58
N SER A 110 -1.82 -9.19 13.24
CA SER A 110 -2.19 -10.35 12.41
C SER A 110 -1.58 -10.30 11.00
N PHE A 111 -1.32 -9.09 10.48
CA PHE A 111 -0.68 -8.93 9.18
C PHE A 111 0.82 -9.30 9.24
N GLY A 112 1.57 -8.78 10.22
CA GLY A 112 2.96 -9.15 10.45
C GLY A 112 3.13 -10.64 10.73
N ALA A 113 2.29 -11.21 11.60
CA ALA A 113 2.29 -12.65 11.87
C ALA A 113 2.04 -13.51 10.60
N SER A 114 1.22 -13.02 9.66
CA SER A 114 1.02 -13.68 8.36
C SER A 114 2.28 -13.60 7.50
N LEU A 115 3.00 -12.48 7.52
CA LEU A 115 4.26 -12.29 6.80
C LEU A 115 5.38 -13.15 7.40
N ASP A 116 5.47 -13.26 8.74
CA ASP A 116 6.44 -14.14 9.42
C ASP A 116 6.20 -15.61 9.03
N LYS A 117 4.94 -16.02 8.90
CA LYS A 117 4.58 -17.42 8.63
C LYS A 117 4.64 -17.80 7.16
N TYR A 118 4.21 -16.93 6.27
CA TYR A 118 4.00 -17.25 4.85
C TYR A 118 4.89 -16.42 3.90
N GLY A 119 5.72 -15.54 4.45
CA GLY A 119 6.59 -14.67 3.68
C GLY A 119 5.84 -13.56 2.91
N PRO A 120 6.53 -12.89 1.98
CA PRO A 120 5.99 -11.75 1.23
C PRO A 120 4.68 -12.04 0.48
N VAL A 121 4.44 -13.30 0.12
CA VAL A 121 3.23 -13.72 -0.58
C VAL A 121 1.95 -13.39 0.19
N ALA A 122 2.00 -13.34 1.53
CA ALA A 122 0.83 -13.00 2.35
C ALA A 122 0.32 -11.56 2.08
N ALA A 123 1.23 -10.60 1.97
CA ALA A 123 0.87 -9.23 1.59
C ALA A 123 0.41 -9.16 0.14
N HIS A 124 1.11 -9.86 -0.75
CA HIS A 124 0.83 -9.87 -2.18
C HIS A 124 -0.60 -10.34 -2.49
N VAL A 125 -1.05 -11.42 -1.86
CA VAL A 125 -2.43 -11.93 -2.01
C VAL A 125 -3.44 -10.86 -1.57
N ARG A 126 -3.23 -10.18 -0.44
CA ARG A 126 -4.13 -9.11 0.03
C ARG A 126 -4.24 -7.94 -0.95
N MET A 127 -3.10 -7.53 -1.52
CA MET A 127 -3.07 -6.46 -2.52
C MET A 127 -3.70 -6.92 -3.84
N SER A 128 -3.43 -8.14 -4.28
CA SER A 128 -4.00 -8.74 -5.48
C SER A 128 -5.53 -8.78 -5.45
N ASP A 129 -6.13 -9.15 -4.33
CA ASP A 129 -7.59 -9.17 -4.17
C ASP A 129 -8.21 -7.78 -4.42
N LYS A 130 -7.60 -6.72 -3.87
CA LYS A 130 -8.08 -5.35 -4.05
C LYS A 130 -7.88 -4.86 -5.48
N ILE A 131 -6.75 -5.16 -6.10
CA ILE A 131 -6.45 -4.82 -7.49
C ILE A 131 -7.41 -5.53 -8.44
N ASN A 132 -7.67 -6.82 -8.26
CA ASN A 132 -8.63 -7.57 -9.06
C ASN A 132 -10.05 -6.98 -8.97
N ARG A 133 -10.44 -6.51 -7.78
CA ARG A 133 -11.70 -5.80 -7.59
C ARG A 133 -11.73 -4.47 -8.36
N LEU A 134 -10.66 -3.67 -8.29
CA LEU A 134 -10.53 -2.43 -9.07
C LEU A 134 -10.61 -2.69 -10.57
N GLN A 135 -9.88 -3.69 -11.06
CA GLN A 135 -9.94 -4.10 -12.46
C GLN A 135 -11.37 -4.49 -12.90
N SER A 136 -12.11 -5.17 -12.04
CA SER A 136 -13.47 -5.59 -12.35
C SER A 136 -14.46 -4.42 -12.38
N LEU A 137 -14.42 -3.54 -11.36
CA LEU A 137 -15.41 -2.49 -11.18
C LEU A 137 -15.09 -1.22 -11.96
N VAL A 138 -13.80 -0.84 -12.04
CA VAL A 138 -13.37 0.41 -12.68
C VAL A 138 -13.11 0.17 -14.17
N VAL A 139 -12.22 -0.76 -14.52
CA VAL A 139 -11.78 -0.94 -15.91
C VAL A 139 -12.83 -1.71 -16.73
N ARG A 140 -13.29 -2.86 -16.22
CA ARG A 140 -14.31 -3.70 -16.92
C ARG A 140 -15.74 -3.23 -16.71
N LYS A 141 -15.95 -2.16 -15.90
CA LYS A 141 -17.26 -1.55 -15.63
C LYS A 141 -18.33 -2.54 -15.13
N GLN A 142 -17.93 -3.56 -14.38
CA GLN A 142 -18.87 -4.53 -13.81
C GLN A 142 -19.69 -3.89 -12.69
N THR A 143 -20.95 -4.30 -12.55
CA THR A 143 -21.80 -3.78 -11.48
C THR A 143 -21.40 -4.40 -10.14
N ALA A 144 -21.10 -3.55 -9.15
CA ALA A 144 -20.81 -4.00 -7.80
C ALA A 144 -22.02 -4.68 -7.17
N GLN A 145 -21.84 -5.91 -6.70
CA GLN A 145 -22.89 -6.67 -5.99
C GLN A 145 -22.77 -6.46 -4.47
N VAL A 146 -21.56 -6.20 -3.96
CA VAL A 146 -21.30 -5.89 -2.55
C VAL A 146 -21.52 -4.40 -2.35
N LYS A 147 -22.56 -4.04 -1.59
CA LYS A 147 -22.98 -2.63 -1.41
C LYS A 147 -22.18 -1.90 -0.33
N ASP A 148 -21.61 -2.64 0.62
CA ASP A 148 -20.97 -2.09 1.81
C ASP A 148 -19.48 -1.75 1.61
N GLU A 149 -18.93 -1.99 0.41
CA GLU A 149 -17.56 -1.71 0.05
C GLU A 149 -17.49 -0.88 -1.24
N SER A 150 -17.21 0.40 -1.11
CA SER A 150 -17.08 1.31 -2.25
C SER A 150 -15.75 1.12 -3.01
N ILE A 151 -15.67 1.65 -4.24
CA ILE A 151 -14.41 1.70 -5.00
C ILE A 151 -13.37 2.54 -4.24
N ALA A 152 -13.80 3.64 -3.60
CA ALA A 152 -12.92 4.47 -2.78
C ALA A 152 -12.33 3.68 -1.61
N ASP A 153 -13.13 2.85 -0.91
CA ASP A 153 -12.66 2.00 0.18
C ASP A 153 -11.68 0.93 -0.32
N THR A 154 -11.92 0.39 -1.51
CA THR A 154 -11.00 -0.59 -2.12
C THR A 154 -9.62 0.03 -2.39
N PHE A 155 -9.56 1.25 -2.90
CA PHE A 155 -8.31 1.99 -3.07
C PHE A 155 -7.63 2.28 -1.72
N LEU A 156 -8.39 2.70 -0.71
CA LEU A 156 -7.85 2.98 0.63
C LEU A 156 -7.29 1.73 1.30
N ASP A 157 -7.99 0.61 1.23
CA ASP A 157 -7.51 -0.67 1.75
C ASP A 157 -6.22 -1.12 1.05
N LEU A 158 -6.14 -0.94 -0.28
CA LEU A 158 -4.94 -1.25 -1.04
C LEU A 158 -3.75 -0.39 -0.58
N ALA A 159 -3.95 0.92 -0.38
CA ALA A 159 -2.92 1.82 0.16
C ALA A 159 -2.47 1.38 1.56
N CYS A 160 -3.40 1.01 2.44
CA CYS A 160 -3.09 0.50 3.77
C CYS A 160 -2.25 -0.78 3.73
N TYR A 161 -2.59 -1.76 2.87
CA TYR A 161 -1.79 -2.98 2.73
C TYR A 161 -0.38 -2.72 2.19
N ALA A 162 -0.23 -1.80 1.25
CA ALA A 162 1.08 -1.40 0.74
C ALA A 162 1.93 -0.74 1.85
N ILE A 163 1.36 0.19 2.64
CA ILE A 163 2.05 0.83 3.76
C ILE A 163 2.41 -0.20 4.85
N MET A 164 1.50 -1.12 5.21
CA MET A 164 1.81 -2.18 6.17
C MET A 164 2.95 -3.10 5.67
N ARG A 165 3.04 -3.33 4.36
CA ARG A 165 4.16 -4.09 3.79
C ARG A 165 5.49 -3.34 3.91
N LEU A 166 5.51 -2.03 3.66
CA LEU A 166 6.69 -1.19 3.85
C LEU A 166 7.13 -1.16 5.32
N LEU A 167 6.17 -0.94 6.22
CA LEU A 167 6.40 -0.99 7.67
C LEU A 167 7.07 -2.30 8.11
N TYR A 168 6.57 -3.44 7.63
CA TYR A 168 7.14 -4.74 7.98
C TYR A 168 8.59 -4.89 7.48
N ILE A 169 8.90 -4.39 6.26
CA ILE A 169 10.26 -4.40 5.72
C ILE A 169 11.19 -3.56 6.59
N GLU A 170 10.77 -2.35 6.94
CA GLU A 170 11.53 -1.41 7.76
C GLU A 170 11.85 -1.99 9.14
N MET A 171 10.84 -2.55 9.82
CA MET A 171 11.01 -3.23 11.10
C MET A 171 11.99 -4.43 11.04
N LYS A 172 11.90 -5.24 9.99
CA LYS A 172 12.82 -6.39 9.82
C LYS A 172 14.24 -5.95 9.51
N SER A 173 14.42 -4.83 8.85
CA SER A 173 15.75 -4.26 8.61
C SER A 173 16.36 -3.74 9.91
N GLU A 174 15.59 -3.05 10.76
CA GLU A 174 16.04 -2.59 12.09
C GLU A 174 16.43 -3.79 12.98
N GLU A 175 15.61 -4.85 13.03
CA GLU A 175 15.92 -6.08 13.80
C GLU A 175 17.26 -6.73 13.36
N ILE A 176 17.51 -6.81 12.06
CA ILE A 176 18.76 -7.40 11.52
C ILE A 176 19.98 -6.53 11.82
N GLU A 177 19.84 -5.21 11.81
CA GLU A 177 20.93 -4.30 12.16
C GLU A 177 21.28 -4.40 13.65
N GLU A 178 20.28 -4.41 14.54
CA GLU A 178 20.48 -4.61 15.99
C GLU A 178 21.15 -5.95 16.31
N GLU A 179 20.75 -7.04 15.64
CA GLU A 179 21.39 -8.36 15.82
C GLU A 179 22.86 -8.38 15.37
N LYS A 180 23.21 -7.65 14.31
CA LYS A 180 24.60 -7.54 13.84
C LYS A 180 25.47 -6.74 14.82
N GLU A 181 24.96 -5.61 15.31
CA GLU A 181 25.67 -4.79 16.28
C GLU A 181 25.93 -5.58 17.59
N ALA A 182 24.92 -6.32 18.07
CA ALA A 182 25.06 -7.16 19.27
C ALA A 182 26.02 -8.36 19.09
N ALA A 183 26.27 -8.80 17.86
CA ALA A 183 27.22 -9.89 17.58
C ALA A 183 28.67 -9.41 17.44
N ASP A 184 28.90 -8.13 17.22
CA ASP A 184 30.23 -7.52 17.08
C ASP A 184 30.77 -6.97 18.44
N GLU A 185 29.96 -6.98 19.51
CA GLU A 185 30.35 -6.66 20.90
C GLU A 185 30.76 -7.93 21.69
#